data_7af97e470a583c40be4935bb70ddabb3
#
_entry.id   7af97e470a583c40be4935bb70ddabb3
#
_cell.length_a   1.000
_cell.length_b   1.000
_cell.length_c   1.000
_cell.angle_alpha   90.00
_cell.angle_beta   90.00
_cell.angle_gamma   90.00
#
_symmetry.space_group_name_H-M   'P 1'
#
loop_
_entity.id
_entity.type
_entity.pdbx_description
1 polymer ?
#
loop_
_entity_poly.entity_id
_entity_poly.type
_entity_poly.pdbx_seq_one_letter_code
_entity_poly.pdbx_strand_id
1 'polypeptide(L)'
;MMKKGFLFCFLLFSILVRAQNYDLILGRPTNTAITLSILFDLDCSYFVQYGTVAGKYDKSTSVANLQANNPVELELTGLTPNTRYYYVLSYKPTGKSSFINSSEYYFQTQREKGSEFTFTIEADEHLYDKKGIRSMYKITLQNQLNDKPDFMFSLGDIFGDDHNPYTITSQELDALHKDYRQYLGNICHSVPFFIALGNHEGENDFYLSKTPPNNLAIWGTSWRKYYYPNPFPNSFYTGNTDDEPYGIGNPENYYAFTWGDALFVVLDAYRYQNPTSDKPQNWDWTLGVKQYNWLKSTLEGSTAKYKFVFAHHIRGQGRGGLTNAKLFEWGGYDADGKTWTFDKNRPGWAKPIHQLFKDNGVSIFFQGHDHLFAHEILDGIHYQEVPMPSDSTYLIGKLANADAYTSDTLEGTGHIRVKVNSACVKVDFVRAYLPADTLDGKHKNREVPFSYTIGSCTITAIQNIDNNQDDDLFTLYPNPSKSSINIIAKNNMPFEAVLLNSSGSMVARTSRQCMDISNQSPGMYILQLNIGKNYYNKKIIISR
;
A
#
# COMPACT_ATOMS: atom_id res chain seq x y z
N MET A 1 -50.43 14.44 51.09
CA MET A 1 -50.11 14.01 49.72
C MET A 1 -48.59 14.01 49.55
N MET A 2 -47.95 12.85 49.73
CA MET A 2 -46.49 12.68 49.56
C MET A 2 -46.20 12.24 48.12
N LYS A 3 -45.44 13.04 47.41
CA LYS A 3 -44.92 12.67 46.10
C LYS A 3 -43.68 11.79 46.30
N LYS A 4 -43.78 10.51 45.88
CA LYS A 4 -42.63 9.60 45.79
C LYS A 4 -41.85 9.92 44.52
N GLY A 5 -40.62 10.44 44.70
CA GLY A 5 -39.67 10.57 43.62
C GLY A 5 -38.98 9.22 43.34
N PHE A 6 -39.06 8.73 42.10
CA PHE A 6 -38.34 7.56 41.62
C PHE A 6 -36.95 8.03 41.16
N LEU A 7 -35.92 7.59 41.88
CA LEU A 7 -34.51 7.83 41.51
C LEU A 7 -34.11 6.73 40.50
N PHE A 8 -33.97 7.08 39.23
CA PHE A 8 -33.44 6.18 38.19
C PHE A 8 -31.91 6.19 38.26
N CYS A 9 -31.34 5.13 38.83
CA CYS A 9 -29.89 4.95 38.85
C CYS A 9 -29.44 4.44 37.46
N PHE A 10 -28.86 5.31 36.64
CA PHE A 10 -28.16 4.92 35.41
C PHE A 10 -26.84 4.23 35.80
N LEU A 11 -26.80 2.91 35.71
CA LEU A 11 -25.57 2.14 35.74
C LEU A 11 -24.87 2.37 34.40
N LEU A 12 -23.90 3.29 34.39
CA LEU A 12 -22.89 3.39 33.33
C LEU A 12 -22.04 2.12 33.36
N PHE A 13 -22.35 1.17 32.49
CA PHE A 13 -21.41 0.12 32.11
C PHE A 13 -20.28 0.79 31.33
N SER A 14 -19.19 1.14 32.01
CA SER A 14 -17.93 1.41 31.36
C SER A 14 -17.46 0.10 30.73
N ILE A 15 -17.65 -0.02 29.42
CA ILE A 15 -16.92 -1.02 28.60
C ILE A 15 -15.46 -0.61 28.71
N LEU A 16 -14.72 -1.27 29.60
CA LEU A 16 -13.27 -1.26 29.58
C LEU A 16 -12.84 -1.90 28.24
N VAL A 17 -12.63 -1.06 27.24
CA VAL A 17 -11.85 -1.45 26.06
C VAL A 17 -10.46 -1.77 26.63
N ARG A 18 -10.15 -3.04 26.82
CA ARG A 18 -8.78 -3.46 27.16
C ARG A 18 -7.90 -3.01 26.00
N ALA A 19 -6.98 -2.11 26.29
CA ALA A 19 -5.90 -1.81 25.36
C ALA A 19 -5.22 -3.14 24.98
N GLN A 20 -5.03 -3.36 23.70
CA GLN A 20 -4.32 -4.53 23.19
C GLN A 20 -2.87 -4.45 23.68
N ASN A 21 -2.41 -5.45 24.43
CA ASN A 21 -1.08 -5.44 25.05
C ASN A 21 0.02 -5.92 24.10
N TYR A 22 -0.23 -5.94 22.82
CA TYR A 22 0.73 -6.35 21.78
C TYR A 22 0.45 -5.63 20.46
N ASP A 23 1.46 -5.52 19.64
CA ASP A 23 1.33 -5.27 18.22
C ASP A 23 2.01 -6.37 17.41
N LEU A 24 1.58 -6.52 16.16
CA LEU A 24 1.99 -7.58 15.28
C LEU A 24 2.15 -7.03 13.88
N ILE A 25 3.34 -7.22 13.29
CA ILE A 25 3.66 -6.78 11.94
C ILE A 25 4.13 -7.97 11.12
N LEU A 26 3.38 -8.29 10.08
CA LEU A 26 3.77 -9.26 9.07
C LEU A 26 4.77 -8.64 8.09
N GLY A 27 5.74 -9.43 7.64
CA GLY A 27 6.65 -9.05 6.57
C GLY A 27 7.26 -10.25 5.89
N ARG A 28 8.05 -10.01 4.87
CA ARG A 28 8.75 -11.05 4.09
C ARG A 28 7.88 -12.22 3.65
N PRO A 29 6.66 -11.99 3.10
CA PRO A 29 5.86 -13.09 2.57
C PRO A 29 6.56 -13.70 1.35
N THR A 30 6.59 -15.03 1.31
CA THR A 30 7.10 -15.81 0.17
C THR A 30 6.03 -16.77 -0.34
N ASN A 31 6.40 -17.65 -1.25
CA ASN A 31 5.51 -18.74 -1.67
C ASN A 31 5.28 -19.78 -0.55
N THR A 32 6.20 -19.93 0.40
CA THR A 32 6.18 -21.00 1.41
C THR A 32 6.42 -20.54 2.84
N ALA A 33 6.56 -19.23 3.07
CA ALA A 33 6.85 -18.66 4.39
C ALA A 33 6.29 -17.25 4.57
N ILE A 34 6.15 -16.84 5.83
CA ILE A 34 5.87 -15.46 6.26
C ILE A 34 6.49 -15.21 7.63
N THR A 35 6.96 -13.99 7.87
CA THR A 35 7.52 -13.59 9.16
C THR A 35 6.54 -12.72 9.93
N LEU A 36 6.38 -13.00 11.22
CA LEU A 36 5.62 -12.22 12.19
C LEU A 36 6.62 -11.54 13.14
N SER A 37 6.69 -10.21 13.14
CA SER A 37 7.34 -9.45 14.21
C SER A 37 6.32 -9.16 15.30
N ILE A 38 6.53 -9.72 16.49
CA ILE A 38 5.59 -9.68 17.61
C ILE A 38 6.22 -8.89 18.74
N LEU A 39 5.55 -7.84 19.21
CA LEU A 39 5.97 -7.03 20.36
C LEU A 39 4.86 -7.04 21.41
N PHE A 40 5.22 -7.29 22.67
CA PHE A 40 4.34 -7.16 23.83
C PHE A 40 4.87 -6.10 24.79
N ASP A 41 3.99 -5.45 25.50
CA ASP A 41 4.30 -4.56 26.62
C ASP A 41 4.51 -5.31 27.97
N LEU A 42 4.30 -6.63 27.96
CA LEU A 42 4.41 -7.53 29.12
C LEU A 42 5.22 -8.77 28.78
N ASP A 43 5.92 -9.32 29.76
CA ASP A 43 6.50 -10.66 29.63
C ASP A 43 5.39 -11.69 29.44
N CYS A 44 5.53 -12.54 28.43
CA CYS A 44 4.51 -13.57 28.15
C CYS A 44 5.09 -14.83 27.50
N SER A 45 4.33 -15.92 27.62
CA SER A 45 4.48 -17.08 26.74
C SER A 45 3.51 -16.94 25.58
N TYR A 46 3.90 -17.33 24.36
CA TYR A 46 3.06 -17.24 23.18
C TYR A 46 3.27 -18.40 22.21
N PHE A 47 2.31 -18.61 21.35
CA PHE A 47 2.40 -19.47 20.15
C PHE A 47 1.36 -19.00 19.12
N VAL A 48 1.52 -19.43 17.87
CA VAL A 48 0.60 -19.10 16.77
C VAL A 48 -0.08 -20.37 16.29
N GLN A 49 -1.42 -20.32 16.17
CA GLN A 49 -2.21 -21.36 15.53
C GLN A 49 -2.68 -20.85 14.17
N TYR A 50 -2.60 -21.68 13.13
CA TYR A 50 -2.93 -21.25 11.77
C TYR A 50 -3.47 -22.40 10.93
N GLY A 51 -4.21 -22.05 9.86
CA GLY A 51 -4.80 -22.98 8.92
C GLY A 51 -5.33 -22.27 7.68
N THR A 52 -5.86 -23.01 6.72
CA THR A 52 -6.35 -22.47 5.44
C THR A 52 -7.86 -22.19 5.43
N VAL A 53 -8.56 -22.48 6.51
CA VAL A 53 -10.01 -22.27 6.65
C VAL A 53 -10.25 -21.40 7.88
N ALA A 54 -11.01 -20.33 7.73
CA ALA A 54 -11.37 -19.43 8.82
C ALA A 54 -11.98 -20.21 10.01
N GLY A 55 -11.51 -19.91 11.23
CA GLY A 55 -11.91 -20.58 12.45
C GLY A 55 -11.38 -21.99 12.64
N LYS A 56 -10.55 -22.53 11.72
CA LYS A 56 -9.95 -23.85 11.82
C LYS A 56 -8.43 -23.80 11.68
N TYR A 57 -7.73 -24.14 12.75
CA TYR A 57 -6.27 -24.06 12.84
C TYR A 57 -5.72 -25.48 13.06
N ASP A 58 -5.26 -26.09 12.00
CA ASP A 58 -4.71 -27.46 11.99
C ASP A 58 -3.20 -27.50 12.24
N LYS A 59 -2.55 -26.33 12.27
CA LYS A 59 -1.14 -26.16 12.54
C LYS A 59 -0.91 -25.24 13.75
N SER A 60 0.19 -25.46 14.46
CA SER A 60 0.59 -24.65 15.59
C SER A 60 2.11 -24.58 15.70
N THR A 61 2.65 -23.45 16.11
CA THR A 61 4.05 -23.35 16.53
C THR A 61 4.24 -23.88 17.94
N SER A 62 5.50 -24.12 18.32
CA SER A 62 5.82 -24.40 19.71
C SER A 62 5.61 -23.17 20.59
N VAL A 63 5.31 -23.39 21.89
CA VAL A 63 5.26 -22.31 22.86
C VAL A 63 6.65 -21.71 23.06
N ALA A 64 6.75 -20.39 22.97
CA ALA A 64 7.96 -19.61 23.22
C ALA A 64 7.68 -18.52 24.27
N ASN A 65 8.74 -17.96 24.84
CA ASN A 65 8.67 -16.85 25.78
C ASN A 65 9.20 -15.57 25.11
N LEU A 66 8.61 -14.44 25.48
CA LEU A 66 8.96 -13.12 25.00
C LEU A 66 9.07 -12.18 26.20
N GLN A 67 10.11 -11.35 26.21
CA GLN A 67 10.30 -10.29 27.19
C GLN A 67 9.59 -9.01 26.74
N ALA A 68 9.02 -8.30 27.68
CA ALA A 68 8.38 -7.02 27.45
C ALA A 68 9.26 -6.04 26.66
N ASN A 69 8.66 -5.33 25.73
CA ASN A 69 9.32 -4.32 24.88
C ASN A 69 10.46 -4.81 23.97
N ASN A 70 10.64 -6.13 23.83
CA ASN A 70 11.59 -6.72 22.90
C ASN A 70 10.83 -7.46 21.80
N PRO A 71 10.84 -6.99 20.55
CA PRO A 71 10.19 -7.69 19.45
C PRO A 71 10.90 -9.02 19.17
N VAL A 72 10.12 -9.99 18.73
CA VAL A 72 10.66 -11.26 18.22
C VAL A 72 10.12 -11.50 16.81
N GLU A 73 10.97 -12.03 15.95
CA GLU A 73 10.55 -12.54 14.66
C GLU A 73 10.25 -14.03 14.76
N LEU A 74 9.05 -14.40 14.35
CA LEU A 74 8.57 -15.78 14.22
C LEU A 74 8.29 -16.05 12.75
N GLU A 75 9.04 -16.95 12.13
CA GLU A 75 8.79 -17.36 10.77
C GLU A 75 7.87 -18.59 10.73
N LEU A 76 6.76 -18.49 10.02
CA LEU A 76 5.93 -19.63 9.64
C LEU A 76 6.40 -20.16 8.30
N THR A 77 6.86 -21.41 8.27
CA THR A 77 7.41 -22.09 7.08
C THR A 77 6.56 -23.29 6.65
N GLY A 78 6.86 -23.86 5.47
CA GLY A 78 6.13 -25.02 4.95
C GLY A 78 4.69 -24.68 4.58
N LEU A 79 4.45 -23.44 4.17
CA LEU A 79 3.16 -22.97 3.69
C LEU A 79 2.95 -23.40 2.23
N THR A 80 1.70 -23.46 1.81
CA THR A 80 1.29 -23.74 0.43
C THR A 80 1.30 -22.44 -0.38
N PRO A 81 1.89 -22.39 -1.58
CA PRO A 81 1.82 -21.23 -2.47
C PRO A 81 0.38 -20.86 -2.83
N ASN A 82 0.17 -19.60 -3.23
CA ASN A 82 -1.11 -19.05 -3.71
C ASN A 82 -2.29 -19.31 -2.76
N THR A 83 -2.04 -19.31 -1.45
CA THR A 83 -3.00 -19.74 -0.43
C THR A 83 -3.21 -18.66 0.62
N ARG A 84 -4.48 -18.43 0.99
CA ARG A 84 -4.82 -17.59 2.14
C ARG A 84 -4.79 -18.43 3.41
N TYR A 85 -4.10 -17.94 4.42
CA TYR A 85 -4.05 -18.52 5.75
C TYR A 85 -4.77 -17.61 6.74
N TYR A 86 -5.40 -18.23 7.73
CA TYR A 86 -6.01 -17.60 8.89
C TYR A 86 -5.24 -18.01 10.12
N TYR A 87 -5.06 -17.11 11.07
CA TYR A 87 -4.29 -17.41 12.27
C TYR A 87 -4.77 -16.63 13.49
N VAL A 88 -4.43 -17.14 14.67
CA VAL A 88 -4.57 -16.48 15.95
C VAL A 88 -3.25 -16.53 16.70
N LEU A 89 -2.93 -15.43 17.38
CA LEU A 89 -1.85 -15.35 18.35
C LEU A 89 -2.41 -15.72 19.72
N SER A 90 -1.94 -16.86 20.28
CA SER A 90 -2.27 -17.29 21.62
C SER A 90 -1.17 -16.86 22.56
N TYR A 91 -1.49 -16.11 23.61
CA TYR A 91 -0.50 -15.57 24.56
C TYR A 91 -0.97 -15.68 26.00
N LYS A 92 -0.02 -15.78 26.91
CA LYS A 92 -0.25 -15.90 28.34
C LYS A 92 0.73 -14.98 29.09
N PRO A 93 0.29 -13.82 29.58
CA PRO A 93 1.10 -12.94 30.42
C PRO A 93 1.66 -13.68 31.63
N THR A 94 2.86 -13.33 32.07
CA THR A 94 3.49 -13.90 33.27
C THR A 94 2.54 -13.75 34.48
N GLY A 95 2.37 -14.83 35.23
CA GLY A 95 1.48 -14.88 36.37
C GLY A 95 0.00 -15.20 36.03
N LYS A 96 -0.36 -15.35 34.76
CA LYS A 96 -1.67 -15.85 34.36
C LYS A 96 -1.66 -17.36 34.15
N SER A 97 -2.80 -18.02 34.40
CA SER A 97 -2.94 -19.48 34.33
C SER A 97 -3.31 -20.02 32.94
N SER A 98 -3.94 -19.19 32.11
CA SER A 98 -4.49 -19.60 30.81
C SER A 98 -4.02 -18.71 29.67
N PHE A 99 -3.96 -19.28 28.46
CA PHE A 99 -3.74 -18.52 27.23
C PHE A 99 -4.99 -17.74 26.83
N ILE A 100 -4.78 -16.59 26.22
CA ILE A 100 -5.79 -15.70 25.62
C ILE A 100 -5.49 -15.68 24.13
N ASN A 101 -6.53 -15.77 23.29
CA ASN A 101 -6.38 -15.66 21.84
C ASN A 101 -6.61 -14.23 21.37
N SER A 102 -5.86 -13.81 20.37
CA SER A 102 -6.15 -12.62 19.58
C SER A 102 -7.47 -12.77 18.82
N SER A 103 -7.90 -11.70 18.13
CA SER A 103 -8.81 -11.83 17.00
C SER A 103 -8.18 -12.74 15.92
N GLU A 104 -9.00 -13.31 15.06
CA GLU A 104 -8.51 -14.01 13.88
C GLU A 104 -7.97 -13.01 12.86
N TYR A 105 -6.75 -13.26 12.40
CA TYR A 105 -6.06 -12.51 11.37
C TYR A 105 -5.84 -13.41 10.15
N TYR A 106 -5.36 -12.83 9.05
CA TYR A 106 -5.07 -13.58 7.82
C TYR A 106 -3.82 -13.06 7.13
N PHE A 107 -3.29 -13.84 6.21
CA PHE A 107 -2.28 -13.41 5.24
C PHE A 107 -2.39 -14.23 3.95
N GLN A 108 -1.72 -13.76 2.91
CA GLN A 108 -1.65 -14.43 1.62
C GLN A 108 -0.21 -14.81 1.32
N THR A 109 0.04 -16.06 0.88
CA THR A 109 1.32 -16.47 0.28
C THR A 109 1.40 -16.02 -1.18
N GLN A 110 2.60 -15.97 -1.75
CA GLN A 110 2.82 -15.49 -3.13
C GLN A 110 1.77 -16.02 -4.09
N ARG A 111 1.18 -15.11 -4.85
CA ARG A 111 0.24 -15.42 -5.93
C ARG A 111 0.97 -16.05 -7.10
N GLU A 112 0.35 -17.05 -7.73
CA GLU A 112 0.83 -17.60 -9.01
C GLU A 112 0.52 -16.65 -10.18
N LYS A 113 1.23 -16.86 -11.29
CA LYS A 113 0.99 -16.13 -12.54
C LYS A 113 -0.48 -16.27 -12.97
N GLY A 114 -1.06 -15.20 -13.45
CA GLY A 114 -2.47 -15.13 -13.84
C GLY A 114 -3.44 -14.84 -12.71
N SER A 115 -3.01 -14.89 -11.46
CA SER A 115 -3.87 -14.56 -10.31
C SER A 115 -4.15 -13.07 -10.22
N GLU A 116 -5.37 -12.73 -9.77
CA GLU A 116 -5.71 -11.38 -9.37
C GLU A 116 -5.23 -11.11 -7.94
N PHE A 117 -4.69 -9.90 -7.71
CA PHE A 117 -4.31 -9.45 -6.38
C PHE A 117 -4.40 -7.92 -6.26
N THR A 118 -4.39 -7.46 -5.03
CA THR A 118 -4.40 -6.03 -4.68
C THR A 118 -3.21 -5.73 -3.78
N PHE A 119 -2.58 -4.58 -3.95
CA PHE A 119 -1.66 -4.00 -2.97
C PHE A 119 -1.97 -2.52 -2.78
N THR A 120 -1.54 -1.96 -1.65
CA THR A 120 -1.73 -0.55 -1.33
C THR A 120 -0.40 0.14 -1.08
N ILE A 121 -0.38 1.46 -1.23
CA ILE A 121 0.82 2.28 -1.09
C ILE A 121 0.45 3.54 -0.31
N GLU A 122 1.27 3.90 0.65
CA GLU A 122 1.28 5.18 1.35
C GLU A 122 2.70 5.75 1.42
N ALA A 123 2.84 7.01 1.77
CA ALA A 123 4.11 7.71 1.94
C ALA A 123 3.94 8.91 2.85
N ASP A 124 5.01 9.35 3.52
CA ASP A 124 5.05 10.66 4.18
C ASP A 124 4.04 10.81 5.32
N GLU A 125 3.96 9.86 6.24
CA GLU A 125 3.00 9.90 7.37
C GLU A 125 3.27 11.04 8.34
N HIS A 126 4.54 11.42 8.55
CA HIS A 126 5.00 12.58 9.32
C HIS A 126 4.33 12.80 10.69
N LEU A 127 4.07 11.72 11.43
CA LEU A 127 3.45 11.84 12.76
C LEU A 127 4.40 12.37 13.83
N TYR A 128 5.71 12.17 13.65
CA TYR A 128 6.76 12.52 14.61
C TYR A 128 7.03 14.04 14.66
N ASP A 129 6.91 14.73 13.53
CA ASP A 129 7.14 16.19 13.42
C ASP A 129 5.85 17.01 13.50
N LYS A 130 4.73 16.36 13.82
CA LYS A 130 3.40 16.97 14.01
C LYS A 130 2.77 17.58 12.75
N LYS A 131 3.29 17.27 11.57
CA LYS A 131 2.60 17.61 10.32
C LYS A 131 1.39 16.70 10.12
N GLY A 132 1.55 15.39 10.38
CA GLY A 132 0.49 14.40 10.25
C GLY A 132 -0.43 14.35 11.47
N ILE A 133 -1.70 14.00 11.22
CA ILE A 133 -2.73 13.85 12.24
C ILE A 133 -3.00 12.37 12.49
N ARG A 134 -2.74 11.91 13.72
CA ARG A 134 -2.85 10.51 14.14
C ARG A 134 -4.24 9.89 13.89
N SER A 135 -5.32 10.66 14.07
CA SER A 135 -6.68 10.20 13.81
C SER A 135 -6.95 10.00 12.32
N MET A 136 -6.42 10.86 11.46
CA MET A 136 -6.50 10.72 10.00
C MET A 136 -5.73 9.49 9.54
N TYR A 137 -4.51 9.30 10.03
CA TYR A 137 -3.69 8.14 9.68
C TYR A 137 -4.39 6.82 10.02
N LYS A 138 -5.02 6.73 11.20
CA LYS A 138 -5.84 5.54 11.56
C LYS A 138 -6.97 5.25 10.58
N ILE A 139 -7.62 6.29 10.04
CA ILE A 139 -8.68 6.14 9.04
C ILE A 139 -8.09 5.64 7.72
N THR A 140 -6.96 6.19 7.29
CA THR A 140 -6.29 5.74 6.06
C THR A 140 -5.84 4.28 6.17
N LEU A 141 -5.24 3.87 7.29
CA LEU A 141 -4.87 2.48 7.54
C LEU A 141 -6.10 1.54 7.54
N GLN A 142 -7.22 1.97 8.16
CA GLN A 142 -8.46 1.20 8.13
C GLN A 142 -9.05 1.10 6.72
N ASN A 143 -8.94 2.16 5.91
CA ASN A 143 -9.37 2.15 4.52
C ASN A 143 -8.53 1.15 3.70
N GLN A 144 -7.22 1.09 3.90
CA GLN A 144 -6.34 0.12 3.28
C GLN A 144 -6.67 -1.32 3.71
N LEU A 145 -6.90 -1.57 5.01
CA LEU A 145 -7.31 -2.88 5.51
C LEU A 145 -8.62 -3.35 4.86
N ASN A 146 -9.57 -2.44 4.67
CA ASN A 146 -10.85 -2.72 4.00
C ASN A 146 -10.71 -3.06 2.51
N ASP A 147 -9.63 -2.65 1.87
CA ASP A 147 -9.30 -3.04 0.49
C ASP A 147 -8.75 -4.48 0.40
N LYS A 148 -8.46 -5.11 1.55
CA LYS A 148 -7.96 -6.50 1.70
C LYS A 148 -6.75 -6.80 0.81
N PRO A 149 -5.71 -5.95 0.82
CA PRO A 149 -4.54 -6.16 -0.02
C PRO A 149 -3.74 -7.38 0.42
N ASP A 150 -2.98 -7.95 -0.50
CA ASP A 150 -2.04 -9.03 -0.20
C ASP A 150 -0.83 -8.51 0.60
N PHE A 151 -0.46 -7.24 0.41
CA PHE A 151 0.58 -6.50 1.15
C PHE A 151 0.45 -4.99 0.92
N MET A 152 1.18 -4.21 1.71
CA MET A 152 1.28 -2.76 1.56
C MET A 152 2.72 -2.28 1.49
N PHE A 153 2.92 -1.14 0.82
CA PHE A 153 4.17 -0.40 0.84
C PHE A 153 3.99 0.93 1.59
N SER A 154 4.97 1.31 2.40
CA SER A 154 5.26 2.70 2.68
C SER A 154 6.50 3.13 1.91
N LEU A 155 6.45 4.30 1.32
CA LEU A 155 7.57 4.84 0.54
C LEU A 155 8.53 5.68 1.38
N GLY A 156 8.42 5.63 2.71
CA GLY A 156 9.32 6.31 3.63
C GLY A 156 8.79 7.61 4.19
N ASP A 157 9.64 8.29 4.94
CA ASP A 157 9.33 9.42 5.80
C ASP A 157 8.33 9.04 6.90
N ILE A 158 8.50 7.82 7.44
CA ILE A 158 7.69 7.27 8.52
C ILE A 158 8.32 7.59 9.88
N PHE A 159 9.57 7.19 10.07
CA PHE A 159 10.28 7.29 11.34
C PHE A 159 11.73 7.69 11.10
N GLY A 160 12.24 8.49 11.99
CA GLY A 160 13.54 9.12 11.87
C GLY A 160 13.38 10.64 12.00
N ASP A 161 14.48 11.36 12.05
CA ASP A 161 14.49 12.83 12.08
C ASP A 161 15.81 13.36 11.52
N ASP A 162 15.86 13.54 10.22
CA ASP A 162 17.01 14.13 9.54
C ASP A 162 17.14 15.65 9.77
N HIS A 163 16.14 16.30 10.37
CA HIS A 163 16.23 17.73 10.72
C HIS A 163 17.21 17.99 11.87
N ASN A 164 17.37 16.99 12.76
CA ASN A 164 18.25 17.09 13.93
C ASN A 164 19.29 15.93 14.00
N PRO A 165 20.00 15.62 12.90
CA PRO A 165 20.80 14.40 12.77
C PRO A 165 21.96 14.30 13.78
N TYR A 166 22.38 15.43 14.35
CA TYR A 166 23.48 15.49 15.32
C TYR A 166 23.02 15.53 16.78
N THR A 167 21.74 15.73 17.04
CA THR A 167 21.20 15.87 18.40
C THR A 167 20.23 14.76 18.78
N ILE A 168 19.59 14.09 17.81
CA ILE A 168 18.74 12.93 18.04
C ILE A 168 19.55 11.82 18.72
N THR A 169 18.91 11.06 19.59
CA THR A 169 19.51 9.95 20.30
C THR A 169 18.95 8.61 19.82
N SER A 170 19.71 7.54 20.07
CA SER A 170 19.26 6.17 19.80
C SER A 170 17.97 5.82 20.56
N GLN A 171 17.79 6.35 21.79
CA GLN A 171 16.59 6.13 22.60
C GLN A 171 15.35 6.83 22.03
N GLU A 172 15.53 8.02 21.46
CA GLU A 172 14.42 8.72 20.78
C GLU A 172 13.97 7.96 19.54
N LEU A 173 14.89 7.40 18.75
CA LEU A 173 14.55 6.54 17.61
C LEU A 173 13.87 5.24 18.06
N ASP A 174 14.34 4.58 19.11
CA ASP A 174 13.70 3.41 19.70
C ASP A 174 12.23 3.73 20.07
N ALA A 175 12.00 4.84 20.78
CA ALA A 175 10.67 5.27 21.18
C ALA A 175 9.77 5.58 19.99
N LEU A 176 10.33 6.18 18.93
CA LEU A 176 9.61 6.52 17.72
C LEU A 176 9.15 5.27 16.98
N HIS A 177 10.02 4.27 16.79
CA HIS A 177 9.64 3.00 16.18
C HIS A 177 8.52 2.29 16.96
N LYS A 178 8.58 2.28 18.30
CA LYS A 178 7.51 1.72 19.15
C LYS A 178 6.19 2.47 18.98
N ASP A 179 6.22 3.81 18.88
CA ASP A 179 5.01 4.60 18.65
C ASP A 179 4.36 4.28 17.29
N TYR A 180 5.15 4.15 16.23
CA TYR A 180 4.62 3.81 14.91
C TYR A 180 4.06 2.39 14.82
N ARG A 181 4.65 1.42 15.53
CA ARG A 181 4.13 0.04 15.57
C ARG A 181 2.68 -0.04 16.04
N GLN A 182 2.25 0.85 16.94
CA GLN A 182 0.86 0.90 17.39
C GLN A 182 -0.12 1.27 16.28
N TYR A 183 0.31 2.05 15.28
CA TYR A 183 -0.50 2.39 14.10
C TYR A 183 -0.43 1.29 13.06
N LEU A 184 0.76 0.90 12.65
CA LEU A 184 0.98 -0.16 11.67
C LEU A 184 0.36 -1.49 12.13
N GLY A 185 0.40 -1.82 13.41
CA GLY A 185 -0.24 -3.00 13.98
C GLY A 185 -1.77 -3.08 13.76
N ASN A 186 -2.45 -1.95 13.45
CA ASN A 186 -3.88 -1.98 13.12
C ASN A 186 -4.18 -2.57 11.73
N ILE A 187 -3.20 -2.70 10.87
CA ILE A 187 -3.34 -3.28 9.52
C ILE A 187 -2.36 -4.42 9.30
N CYS A 188 -1.11 -4.27 9.74
CA CYS A 188 -0.02 -5.19 9.40
C CYS A 188 -0.14 -6.54 10.13
N HIS A 189 -1.08 -6.71 11.05
CA HIS A 189 -1.48 -8.03 11.53
C HIS A 189 -2.08 -8.92 10.41
N SER A 190 -2.55 -8.35 9.31
CA SER A 190 -3.14 -9.10 8.18
C SER A 190 -2.56 -8.73 6.83
N VAL A 191 -1.84 -7.61 6.75
CA VAL A 191 -1.27 -7.06 5.51
C VAL A 191 0.24 -6.92 5.71
N PRO A 192 1.05 -7.78 5.09
CA PRO A 192 2.51 -7.68 5.15
C PRO A 192 3.02 -6.30 4.74
N PHE A 193 4.00 -5.80 5.48
CA PHE A 193 4.57 -4.47 5.36
C PHE A 193 5.87 -4.50 4.58
N PHE A 194 5.99 -3.62 3.59
CA PHE A 194 7.21 -3.32 2.86
C PHE A 194 7.53 -1.83 2.96
N ILE A 195 8.81 -1.49 3.03
CA ILE A 195 9.27 -0.11 3.11
C ILE A 195 10.29 0.21 2.01
N ALA A 196 10.17 1.41 1.43
CA ALA A 196 11.26 2.12 0.77
C ALA A 196 11.69 3.27 1.70
N LEU A 197 13.01 3.51 1.81
CA LEU A 197 13.53 4.51 2.74
C LEU A 197 13.38 5.92 2.17
N GLY A 198 12.89 6.85 3.00
CA GLY A 198 12.83 8.27 2.74
C GLY A 198 14.04 9.04 3.30
N ASN A 199 14.05 10.35 3.11
CA ASN A 199 15.14 11.17 3.63
C ASN A 199 15.06 11.34 5.15
N HIS A 200 13.85 11.30 5.73
CA HIS A 200 13.66 11.48 7.17
C HIS A 200 14.06 10.25 7.99
N GLU A 201 14.19 9.06 7.40
CA GLU A 201 14.79 7.91 8.08
C GLU A 201 16.26 8.18 8.46
N GLY A 202 16.92 9.09 7.76
CA GLY A 202 18.29 9.50 8.05
C GLY A 202 19.35 8.41 7.81
N GLU A 203 18.99 7.33 7.10
CA GLU A 203 19.88 6.19 6.82
C GLU A 203 20.82 6.48 5.64
N ASN A 204 21.35 7.66 5.52
CA ASN A 204 22.22 8.01 4.40
C ASN A 204 23.71 7.92 4.76
N ASP A 205 24.54 7.69 3.75
CA ASP A 205 25.97 7.41 3.90
C ASP A 205 26.74 8.58 4.55
N PHE A 206 26.29 9.81 4.33
CA PHE A 206 26.87 10.98 4.97
C PHE A 206 26.86 10.88 6.50
N TYR A 207 25.74 10.48 7.10
CA TYR A 207 25.62 10.31 8.55
C TYR A 207 26.34 9.06 9.05
N LEU A 208 26.42 8.01 8.23
CA LEU A 208 27.19 6.80 8.55
C LEU A 208 28.69 7.10 8.70
N SER A 209 29.26 7.91 7.81
CA SER A 209 30.69 8.21 7.76
C SER A 209 31.15 9.27 8.74
N LYS A 210 30.26 10.08 9.30
CA LYS A 210 30.63 11.25 10.15
C LYS A 210 31.07 10.89 11.55
N THR A 211 30.29 10.17 12.32
CA THR A 211 30.53 9.92 13.75
C THR A 211 30.24 8.48 14.17
N PRO A 212 30.75 7.48 13.45
CA PRO A 212 30.49 6.10 13.81
C PRO A 212 31.17 5.74 15.15
N PRO A 213 30.58 4.78 15.93
CA PRO A 213 29.34 4.05 15.64
C PRO A 213 28.06 4.76 16.07
N ASN A 214 28.15 5.97 16.62
CA ASN A 214 27.03 6.65 17.27
C ASN A 214 26.51 7.79 16.39
N ASN A 215 25.71 7.45 15.40
CA ASN A 215 25.05 8.42 14.53
C ASN A 215 23.68 7.94 14.05
N LEU A 216 22.89 8.86 13.47
CA LEU A 216 21.52 8.60 13.02
C LEU A 216 21.44 7.44 12.02
N ALA A 217 22.36 7.35 11.05
CA ALA A 217 22.30 6.31 10.02
C ALA A 217 22.44 4.89 10.61
N ILE A 218 23.36 4.72 11.56
CA ILE A 218 23.58 3.44 12.23
C ILE A 218 22.38 3.09 13.12
N TRP A 219 21.91 4.04 13.92
CA TRP A 219 20.77 3.80 14.82
C TRP A 219 19.48 3.57 14.05
N GLY A 220 19.21 4.38 13.01
CA GLY A 220 18.03 4.24 12.16
C GLY A 220 17.94 2.86 11.52
N THR A 221 19.03 2.45 10.85
CA THR A 221 19.11 1.10 10.26
C THR A 221 18.93 0.00 11.31
N SER A 222 19.59 0.13 12.47
CA SER A 222 19.54 -0.89 13.51
C SER A 222 18.13 -1.04 14.11
N TRP A 223 17.48 0.06 14.44
CA TRP A 223 16.13 0.03 15.00
C TRP A 223 15.08 -0.40 13.97
N ARG A 224 15.18 0.03 12.71
CA ARG A 224 14.30 -0.44 11.65
C ARG A 224 14.40 -1.96 11.49
N LYS A 225 15.59 -2.51 11.42
CA LYS A 225 15.81 -3.97 11.35
C LYS A 225 15.34 -4.71 12.60
N TYR A 226 15.41 -4.08 13.76
CA TYR A 226 14.96 -4.68 15.02
C TYR A 226 13.45 -4.75 15.13
N TYR A 227 12.74 -3.74 14.61
CA TYR A 227 11.29 -3.65 14.77
C TYR A 227 10.48 -4.22 13.61
N TYR A 228 11.03 -4.24 12.41
CA TYR A 228 10.29 -4.61 11.20
C TYR A 228 10.99 -5.72 10.43
N PRO A 229 10.24 -6.75 9.94
CA PRO A 229 10.81 -7.81 9.14
C PRO A 229 11.02 -7.34 7.70
N ASN A 230 12.18 -6.70 7.42
CA ASN A 230 12.51 -6.20 6.09
C ASN A 230 13.04 -7.34 5.19
N PRO A 231 12.79 -7.29 3.87
CA PRO A 231 13.39 -8.21 2.93
C PRO A 231 14.90 -8.11 2.87
N PHE A 232 15.55 -9.26 2.76
CA PHE A 232 16.98 -9.39 2.46
C PHE A 232 17.20 -10.54 1.46
N PRO A 233 18.33 -10.59 0.73
CA PRO A 233 18.57 -11.60 -0.28
C PRO A 233 18.48 -13.03 0.26
N ASN A 234 17.66 -13.84 -0.41
CA ASN A 234 17.49 -15.27 -0.16
C ASN A 234 17.04 -15.97 -1.46
N SER A 235 16.43 -17.14 -1.37
CA SER A 235 15.92 -17.85 -2.55
C SER A 235 14.70 -17.17 -3.20
N PHE A 236 14.05 -16.23 -2.54
CA PHE A 236 12.84 -15.54 -3.01
C PHE A 236 13.08 -14.05 -3.30
N TYR A 237 13.80 -13.36 -2.43
CA TYR A 237 14.16 -11.95 -2.57
C TYR A 237 15.56 -11.80 -3.14
N THR A 238 15.74 -10.86 -4.07
CA THR A 238 17.06 -10.34 -4.46
C THR A 238 17.24 -8.95 -3.86
N GLY A 239 18.47 -8.43 -3.79
CA GLY A 239 18.70 -7.09 -3.22
C GLY A 239 20.14 -6.86 -2.81
N ASN A 240 20.32 -6.03 -1.80
CA ASN A 240 21.63 -5.72 -1.25
C ASN A 240 22.28 -6.95 -0.61
N THR A 241 23.51 -7.26 -1.00
CA THR A 241 24.31 -8.36 -0.45
C THR A 241 25.50 -7.86 0.36
N ASP A 242 25.64 -6.55 0.56
CA ASP A 242 26.77 -5.98 1.28
C ASP A 242 26.58 -6.12 2.79
N ASP A 243 27.68 -6.39 3.48
CA ASP A 243 27.76 -6.27 4.93
C ASP A 243 28.40 -4.92 5.27
N GLU A 244 27.68 -4.10 6.00
CA GLU A 244 28.15 -2.82 6.47
C GLU A 244 28.70 -2.90 7.89
N PRO A 245 29.65 -2.02 8.25
CA PRO A 245 30.31 -2.02 9.54
C PRO A 245 29.38 -1.62 10.70
N TYR A 246 29.95 -1.57 11.91
CA TYR A 246 29.32 -1.09 13.14
C TYR A 246 28.12 -1.94 13.62
N GLY A 247 28.08 -3.22 13.23
CA GLY A 247 27.02 -4.14 13.60
C GLY A 247 25.76 -4.06 12.74
N ILE A 248 25.77 -3.26 11.68
CA ILE A 248 24.66 -3.16 10.73
C ILE A 248 24.46 -4.49 9.98
N GLY A 249 25.57 -5.11 9.52
CA GLY A 249 25.48 -6.24 8.60
C GLY A 249 24.82 -5.85 7.29
N ASN A 250 23.96 -6.70 6.74
CA ASN A 250 23.16 -6.31 5.57
C ASN A 250 22.18 -5.19 5.96
N PRO A 251 22.17 -4.05 5.28
CA PRO A 251 21.29 -2.92 5.63
C PRO A 251 19.81 -3.12 5.26
N GLU A 252 19.45 -4.15 4.47
CA GLU A 252 18.06 -4.48 4.11
C GLU A 252 17.30 -3.28 3.50
N ASN A 253 17.95 -2.57 2.58
CA ASN A 253 17.52 -1.25 2.12
C ASN A 253 16.98 -1.23 0.68
N TYR A 254 17.45 -2.13 -0.20
CA TYR A 254 16.87 -2.30 -1.54
C TYR A 254 16.71 -3.79 -1.87
N TYR A 255 15.62 -4.11 -2.54
CA TYR A 255 15.24 -5.50 -2.79
C TYR A 255 14.25 -5.62 -3.96
N ALA A 256 14.10 -6.84 -4.49
CA ALA A 256 13.09 -7.17 -5.48
C ALA A 256 12.51 -8.57 -5.26
N PHE A 257 11.26 -8.73 -5.70
CA PHE A 257 10.55 -10.00 -5.69
C PHE A 257 9.47 -10.04 -6.78
N THR A 258 8.94 -11.21 -7.07
CA THR A 258 7.81 -11.38 -7.98
C THR A 258 6.54 -11.76 -7.22
N TRP A 259 5.37 -11.29 -7.71
CA TRP A 259 4.06 -11.66 -7.17
C TRP A 259 3.04 -11.69 -8.30
N GLY A 260 2.43 -12.85 -8.56
CA GLY A 260 1.59 -13.02 -9.74
C GLY A 260 2.35 -12.73 -11.04
N ASP A 261 1.79 -11.86 -11.86
CA ASP A 261 2.38 -11.43 -13.14
C ASP A 261 3.30 -10.20 -13.02
N ALA A 262 3.62 -9.76 -11.80
CA ALA A 262 4.36 -8.53 -11.57
C ALA A 262 5.72 -8.74 -10.89
N LEU A 263 6.70 -7.92 -11.29
CA LEU A 263 7.97 -7.70 -10.59
C LEU A 263 7.84 -6.43 -9.75
N PHE A 264 8.28 -6.50 -8.50
CA PHE A 264 8.38 -5.40 -7.55
C PHE A 264 9.85 -5.12 -7.26
N VAL A 265 10.27 -3.86 -7.43
CA VAL A 265 11.64 -3.41 -7.21
C VAL A 265 11.63 -2.21 -6.30
N VAL A 266 12.24 -2.31 -5.13
CA VAL A 266 12.37 -1.21 -4.17
C VAL A 266 13.80 -0.71 -4.21
N LEU A 267 13.96 0.61 -4.38
CA LEU A 267 15.24 1.30 -4.46
C LEU A 267 15.47 2.15 -3.21
N ASP A 268 16.72 2.27 -2.83
CA ASP A 268 17.18 3.22 -1.83
C ASP A 268 17.89 4.39 -2.54
N ALA A 269 17.27 5.56 -2.50
CA ALA A 269 17.76 6.75 -3.16
C ALA A 269 18.76 7.56 -2.30
N TYR A 270 18.98 7.18 -1.04
CA TYR A 270 19.69 8.02 -0.07
C TYR A 270 21.01 7.44 0.45
N ARG A 271 21.13 6.12 0.62
CA ARG A 271 22.25 5.49 1.31
C ARG A 271 23.61 5.79 0.69
N TYR A 272 23.69 5.85 -0.64
CA TYR A 272 24.95 5.91 -1.39
C TYR A 272 25.26 7.30 -1.95
N GLN A 273 24.68 8.35 -1.39
CA GLN A 273 25.02 9.72 -1.77
C GLN A 273 26.52 9.99 -1.59
N ASN A 274 27.06 10.98 -2.30
CA ASN A 274 28.46 11.36 -2.15
C ASN A 274 28.77 11.84 -0.73
N PRO A 275 29.58 11.15 0.06
CA PRO A 275 29.82 11.46 1.48
C PRO A 275 30.71 12.70 1.69
N THR A 276 31.24 13.32 0.64
CA THR A 276 32.11 14.49 0.75
C THR A 276 31.36 15.80 0.91
N SER A 277 30.03 15.80 0.75
CA SER A 277 29.18 16.99 0.82
C SER A 277 28.23 16.92 2.00
N ASP A 278 28.25 17.97 2.83
CA ASP A 278 27.25 18.16 3.91
C ASP A 278 25.88 18.54 3.33
N LYS A 279 25.82 18.94 2.07
CA LYS A 279 24.61 19.31 1.34
C LYS A 279 24.70 18.74 -0.07
N PRO A 280 24.42 17.47 -0.24
CA PRO A 280 24.47 16.82 -1.54
C PRO A 280 23.63 17.58 -2.58
N GLN A 281 24.17 17.74 -3.75
CA GLN A 281 23.53 18.46 -4.86
C GLN A 281 23.62 17.64 -6.14
N ASN A 282 22.57 17.67 -6.94
CA ASN A 282 22.64 17.19 -8.32
C ASN A 282 23.24 15.76 -8.43
N TRP A 283 24.48 15.65 -8.91
CA TRP A 283 25.20 14.39 -9.13
C TRP A 283 25.74 13.74 -7.85
N ASP A 284 25.67 14.41 -6.70
CA ASP A 284 26.06 13.81 -5.41
C ASP A 284 25.05 12.75 -4.95
N TRP A 285 23.80 12.87 -5.38
CA TRP A 285 22.78 11.85 -5.15
C TRP A 285 22.96 10.69 -6.13
N THR A 286 23.01 9.46 -5.60
CA THR A 286 23.25 8.26 -6.41
C THR A 286 22.67 7.01 -5.77
N LEU A 287 22.20 6.08 -6.61
CA LEU A 287 21.92 4.71 -6.19
C LEU A 287 23.19 3.93 -5.86
N GLY A 288 24.37 4.43 -6.24
CA GLY A 288 25.61 3.69 -6.20
C GLY A 288 25.72 2.62 -7.29
N VAL A 289 26.95 2.32 -7.71
CA VAL A 289 27.20 1.40 -8.83
C VAL A 289 26.67 -0.02 -8.57
N LYS A 290 26.72 -0.49 -7.33
CA LYS A 290 26.26 -1.84 -6.98
C LYS A 290 24.74 -1.95 -7.12
N GLN A 291 23.99 -1.02 -6.53
CA GLN A 291 22.53 -1.00 -6.64
C GLN A 291 22.10 -0.79 -8.10
N TYR A 292 22.76 0.11 -8.84
CA TYR A 292 22.48 0.31 -10.27
C TYR A 292 22.68 -0.98 -11.09
N ASN A 293 23.80 -1.69 -10.89
CA ASN A 293 24.06 -2.93 -11.62
C ASN A 293 23.06 -4.04 -11.24
N TRP A 294 22.68 -4.13 -9.96
CA TRP A 294 21.64 -5.03 -9.50
C TRP A 294 20.28 -4.67 -10.12
N LEU A 295 19.90 -3.39 -10.13
CA LEU A 295 18.68 -2.90 -10.77
C LEU A 295 18.64 -3.28 -12.24
N LYS A 296 19.74 -3.00 -12.96
CA LYS A 296 19.88 -3.34 -14.37
C LYS A 296 19.68 -4.84 -14.60
N SER A 297 20.41 -5.69 -13.88
CA SER A 297 20.30 -7.14 -14.04
C SER A 297 18.93 -7.68 -13.66
N THR A 298 18.28 -7.10 -12.64
CA THR A 298 16.94 -7.47 -12.18
C THR A 298 15.89 -7.16 -13.24
N LEU A 299 15.95 -5.97 -13.85
CA LEU A 299 15.01 -5.58 -14.89
C LEU A 299 15.22 -6.36 -16.20
N GLU A 300 16.48 -6.52 -16.64
CA GLU A 300 16.83 -7.25 -17.86
C GLU A 300 16.54 -8.76 -17.76
N GLY A 301 16.72 -9.34 -16.57
CA GLY A 301 16.44 -10.76 -16.32
C GLY A 301 14.94 -11.09 -16.13
N SER A 302 14.08 -10.09 -16.00
CA SER A 302 12.67 -10.30 -15.68
C SER A 302 11.78 -10.43 -16.91
N THR A 303 10.98 -11.50 -16.93
CA THR A 303 9.90 -11.74 -17.90
C THR A 303 8.52 -11.36 -17.36
N ALA A 304 8.44 -10.68 -16.22
CA ALA A 304 7.18 -10.24 -15.63
C ALA A 304 6.44 -9.30 -16.59
N LYS A 305 5.12 -9.48 -16.67
CA LYS A 305 4.26 -8.68 -17.54
C LYS A 305 4.22 -7.22 -17.10
N TYR A 306 4.17 -7.00 -15.80
CA TYR A 306 4.19 -5.68 -15.18
C TYR A 306 5.44 -5.54 -14.32
N LYS A 307 6.05 -4.36 -14.36
CA LYS A 307 7.21 -4.04 -13.52
C LYS A 307 6.92 -2.76 -12.78
N PHE A 308 6.90 -2.84 -11.46
CA PHE A 308 6.69 -1.73 -10.55
C PHE A 308 7.98 -1.40 -9.83
N VAL A 309 8.37 -0.14 -9.87
CA VAL A 309 9.56 0.34 -9.17
C VAL A 309 9.14 1.36 -8.13
N PHE A 310 9.73 1.30 -6.96
CA PHE A 310 9.41 2.11 -5.80
C PHE A 310 10.67 2.77 -5.26
N ALA A 311 10.59 4.04 -4.99
CA ALA A 311 11.57 4.79 -4.20
C ALA A 311 10.85 5.95 -3.53
N HIS A 312 11.40 6.48 -2.43
CA HIS A 312 10.79 7.65 -1.81
C HIS A 312 10.76 8.84 -2.77
N HIS A 313 11.86 9.10 -3.46
CA HIS A 313 11.94 10.13 -4.47
C HIS A 313 12.84 9.71 -5.63
N ILE A 314 12.61 10.35 -6.77
CA ILE A 314 13.30 10.02 -8.03
C ILE A 314 14.84 10.19 -7.94
N ARG A 315 15.34 11.06 -7.08
CA ARG A 315 16.78 11.32 -6.95
C ARG A 315 17.22 11.83 -5.58
N GLY A 316 16.62 11.37 -4.52
CA GLY A 316 17.01 11.76 -3.16
C GLY A 316 16.47 13.11 -2.73
N GLN A 317 16.75 14.20 -3.43
CA GLN A 317 16.21 15.54 -3.14
C GLN A 317 15.74 16.26 -4.41
N GLY A 318 14.90 17.26 -4.19
CA GLY A 318 14.22 18.02 -5.22
C GLY A 318 12.77 17.58 -5.29
N ARG A 319 11.97 18.27 -6.06
CA ARG A 319 10.54 18.06 -6.16
C ARG A 319 10.15 17.68 -7.57
N GLY A 320 9.04 16.94 -7.67
CA GLY A 320 8.39 16.63 -8.91
C GLY A 320 8.84 15.35 -9.60
N GLY A 321 7.98 14.86 -10.45
CA GLY A 321 8.17 13.65 -11.25
C GLY A 321 8.98 13.91 -12.52
N LEU A 322 8.31 14.21 -13.65
CA LEU A 322 8.94 14.33 -14.96
C LEU A 322 10.00 15.42 -15.04
N THR A 323 9.90 16.48 -14.25
CA THR A 323 10.91 17.54 -14.20
C THR A 323 12.28 16.96 -13.84
N ASN A 324 12.32 16.02 -12.88
CA ASN A 324 13.54 15.38 -12.43
C ASN A 324 13.92 14.13 -13.26
N ALA A 325 12.95 13.46 -13.87
CA ALA A 325 13.20 12.24 -14.65
C ALA A 325 14.17 12.42 -15.83
N LYS A 326 14.37 13.66 -16.28
CA LYS A 326 15.29 14.01 -17.37
C LYS A 326 16.68 14.41 -16.89
N LEU A 327 16.88 14.60 -15.59
CA LEU A 327 18.09 15.19 -15.03
C LEU A 327 19.01 14.16 -14.38
N PHE A 328 20.28 14.50 -14.29
CA PHE A 328 21.34 13.81 -13.54
C PHE A 328 21.36 12.30 -13.79
N GLU A 329 21.58 11.49 -12.77
CA GLU A 329 21.65 10.04 -12.85
C GLU A 329 20.40 9.40 -13.46
N TRP A 330 19.23 10.05 -13.24
CA TRP A 330 17.96 9.54 -13.73
C TRP A 330 17.78 9.72 -15.24
N GLY A 331 18.09 10.91 -15.78
CA GLY A 331 17.85 11.24 -17.19
C GLY A 331 19.08 11.62 -18.01
N GLY A 332 20.24 11.81 -17.39
CA GLY A 332 21.52 12.04 -18.06
C GLY A 332 21.90 13.51 -18.33
N TYR A 333 20.94 14.41 -18.23
CA TYR A 333 21.18 15.84 -18.47
C TYR A 333 21.55 16.57 -17.17
N ASP A 334 22.30 17.66 -17.30
CA ASP A 334 22.61 18.55 -16.19
C ASP A 334 21.37 19.39 -15.81
N ALA A 335 21.50 20.25 -14.78
CA ALA A 335 20.43 21.09 -14.22
C ALA A 335 19.72 21.98 -15.26
N ASP A 336 20.38 22.30 -16.38
CA ASP A 336 19.81 23.09 -17.48
C ASP A 336 18.83 22.26 -18.37
N GLY A 337 18.76 20.94 -18.15
CA GLY A 337 17.94 20.00 -18.93
C GLY A 337 18.33 19.84 -20.40
N LYS A 338 19.53 20.31 -20.79
CA LYS A 338 20.01 20.36 -22.18
C LYS A 338 21.42 19.78 -22.36
N THR A 339 22.30 20.02 -21.39
CA THR A 339 23.70 19.58 -21.46
C THR A 339 23.80 18.14 -20.99
N TRP A 340 24.16 17.23 -21.92
CA TRP A 340 24.40 15.84 -21.58
C TRP A 340 25.72 15.69 -20.82
N THR A 341 25.66 15.17 -19.59
CA THR A 341 26.83 14.99 -18.72
C THR A 341 26.88 13.62 -18.04
N PHE A 342 26.01 12.69 -18.43
CA PHE A 342 25.89 11.37 -17.81
C PHE A 342 27.21 10.59 -17.83
N ASP A 343 27.84 10.45 -19.02
CA ASP A 343 29.05 9.63 -19.18
C ASP A 343 30.22 10.15 -18.35
N LYS A 344 30.26 11.49 -18.14
CA LYS A 344 31.25 12.14 -17.28
C LYS A 344 31.03 11.84 -15.79
N ASN A 345 29.77 11.88 -15.34
CA ASN A 345 29.43 11.79 -13.91
C ASN A 345 29.13 10.36 -13.47
N ARG A 346 28.79 9.46 -14.40
CA ARG A 346 28.55 8.02 -14.16
C ARG A 346 29.39 7.16 -15.11
N PRO A 347 30.74 7.26 -15.04
CA PRO A 347 31.60 6.47 -15.92
C PRO A 347 31.38 4.98 -15.68
N GLY A 348 31.17 4.23 -16.75
CA GLY A 348 30.92 2.78 -16.70
C GLY A 348 29.47 2.36 -16.45
N TRP A 349 28.55 3.30 -16.20
CA TRP A 349 27.11 2.99 -16.19
C TRP A 349 26.61 2.88 -17.63
N ALA A 350 25.74 1.89 -17.90
CA ALA A 350 25.29 1.60 -19.26
C ALA A 350 24.41 2.71 -19.86
N LYS A 351 23.52 3.29 -19.02
CA LYS A 351 22.55 4.33 -19.43
C LYS A 351 21.89 4.97 -18.19
N PRO A 352 21.25 6.14 -18.34
CA PRO A 352 20.43 6.73 -17.28
C PRO A 352 19.29 5.80 -16.83
N ILE A 353 18.83 6.00 -15.58
CA ILE A 353 17.84 5.12 -14.95
C ILE A 353 16.51 5.14 -15.73
N HIS A 354 16.04 6.31 -16.17
CA HIS A 354 14.82 6.40 -16.97
C HIS A 354 14.92 5.60 -18.28
N GLN A 355 16.07 5.69 -18.98
CA GLN A 355 16.28 4.91 -20.19
C GLN A 355 16.34 3.40 -19.91
N LEU A 356 16.90 3.01 -18.74
CA LEU A 356 16.89 1.62 -18.29
C LEU A 356 15.45 1.13 -18.05
N PHE A 357 14.61 1.97 -17.45
CA PHE A 357 13.19 1.65 -17.23
C PHE A 357 12.44 1.47 -18.55
N LYS A 358 12.62 2.41 -19.48
CA LYS A 358 11.99 2.37 -20.79
C LYS A 358 12.35 1.10 -21.56
N ASP A 359 13.65 0.79 -21.64
CA ASP A 359 14.15 -0.36 -22.40
C ASP A 359 13.68 -1.71 -21.83
N ASN A 360 13.33 -1.74 -20.53
CA ASN A 360 12.91 -2.95 -19.84
C ASN A 360 11.40 -2.99 -19.54
N GLY A 361 10.61 -2.06 -20.07
CA GLY A 361 9.16 -2.05 -19.94
C GLY A 361 8.66 -1.88 -18.51
N VAL A 362 9.28 -0.99 -17.72
CA VAL A 362 8.75 -0.58 -16.43
C VAL A 362 7.37 0.05 -16.65
N SER A 363 6.39 -0.42 -15.90
CA SER A 363 5.00 0.03 -16.05
C SER A 363 4.72 1.29 -15.23
N ILE A 364 5.12 1.28 -13.96
CA ILE A 364 4.90 2.39 -13.03
C ILE A 364 6.13 2.57 -12.14
N PHE A 365 6.52 3.82 -11.95
CA PHE A 365 7.41 4.26 -10.87
C PHE A 365 6.58 5.00 -9.82
N PHE A 366 6.60 4.51 -8.59
CA PHE A 366 5.90 5.09 -7.44
C PHE A 366 6.88 5.87 -6.58
N GLN A 367 6.49 7.08 -6.17
CA GLN A 367 7.27 7.94 -5.30
C GLN A 367 6.38 8.70 -4.30
N GLY A 368 6.98 9.22 -3.23
CA GLY A 368 6.42 10.12 -2.24
C GLY A 368 7.15 11.45 -2.21
N HIS A 369 7.44 12.00 -1.01
CA HIS A 369 8.23 13.21 -0.76
C HIS A 369 7.48 14.53 -0.95
N ASP A 370 6.59 14.64 -1.93
CA ASP A 370 5.86 15.88 -2.23
C ASP A 370 4.46 15.95 -1.60
N HIS A 371 4.02 14.87 -0.92
CA HIS A 371 2.82 14.79 -0.07
C HIS A 371 1.49 14.98 -0.82
N LEU A 372 1.44 14.83 -2.13
CA LEU A 372 0.22 15.01 -2.92
C LEU A 372 -0.02 13.82 -3.86
N PHE A 373 -1.22 13.72 -4.39
CA PHE A 373 -1.43 12.87 -5.55
C PHE A 373 -1.00 13.60 -6.81
N ALA A 374 -0.07 13.02 -7.59
CA ALA A 374 0.20 13.45 -8.95
C ALA A 374 0.42 12.23 -9.86
N HIS A 375 -0.02 12.35 -11.11
CA HIS A 375 0.14 11.31 -12.11
C HIS A 375 0.67 11.91 -13.41
N GLU A 376 1.85 11.47 -13.81
CA GLU A 376 2.51 11.92 -15.04
C GLU A 376 2.95 10.72 -15.88
N ILE A 377 3.13 10.92 -17.20
CA ILE A 377 3.57 9.85 -18.11
C ILE A 377 4.74 10.35 -18.94
N LEU A 378 5.83 9.57 -18.94
CA LEU A 378 6.99 9.79 -19.80
C LEU A 378 7.38 8.49 -20.50
N ASP A 379 7.44 8.51 -21.82
CA ASP A 379 7.81 7.35 -22.65
C ASP A 379 6.98 6.09 -22.37
N GLY A 380 5.73 6.25 -21.97
CA GLY A 380 4.82 5.14 -21.60
C GLY A 380 4.98 4.62 -20.19
N ILE A 381 5.89 5.17 -19.40
CA ILE A 381 6.05 4.87 -17.97
C ILE A 381 5.21 5.85 -17.17
N HIS A 382 4.38 5.34 -16.26
CA HIS A 382 3.61 6.15 -15.32
C HIS A 382 4.49 6.52 -14.13
N TYR A 383 4.58 7.83 -13.84
CA TYR A 383 5.20 8.38 -12.63
C TYR A 383 4.09 8.76 -11.67
N GLN A 384 3.94 8.00 -10.59
CA GLN A 384 2.87 8.14 -9.61
C GLN A 384 3.42 8.67 -8.30
N GLU A 385 3.06 9.91 -7.98
CA GLU A 385 3.26 10.50 -6.66
C GLU A 385 2.16 10.05 -5.71
N VAL A 386 2.51 9.68 -4.49
CA VAL A 386 1.61 9.13 -3.47
C VAL A 386 1.25 10.22 -2.45
N PRO A 387 -0.05 10.43 -2.18
CA PRO A 387 -0.48 11.47 -1.25
C PRO A 387 -0.15 11.11 0.20
N MET A 388 0.09 12.14 1.03
CA MET A 388 0.25 12.01 2.47
C MET A 388 -1.00 11.38 3.12
N PRO A 389 -0.88 10.30 3.93
CA PRO A 389 -2.04 9.56 4.45
C PRO A 389 -2.62 10.17 5.73
N SER A 390 -2.01 11.23 6.25
CA SER A 390 -2.29 11.82 7.57
C SER A 390 -2.60 13.33 7.52
N ASP A 391 -2.64 13.95 6.33
CA ASP A 391 -2.93 15.38 6.16
C ASP A 391 -4.43 15.67 6.31
N SER A 392 -4.81 16.35 7.40
CA SER A 392 -6.19 16.77 7.64
C SER A 392 -6.53 18.14 7.05
N THR A 393 -5.61 18.79 6.35
CA THR A 393 -5.89 20.04 5.63
C THR A 393 -6.56 19.78 4.29
N TYR A 394 -6.29 18.64 3.69
CA TYR A 394 -6.74 18.21 2.35
C TYR A 394 -6.29 19.14 1.20
N LEU A 395 -5.39 20.09 1.44
CA LEU A 395 -5.09 21.19 0.52
C LEU A 395 -3.66 21.10 -0.03
N ILE A 396 -3.52 21.27 -1.32
CA ILE A 396 -2.23 21.56 -1.96
C ILE A 396 -1.75 22.96 -1.52
N GLY A 397 -0.45 23.12 -1.31
CA GLY A 397 0.17 24.38 -0.87
C GLY A 397 0.19 24.59 0.65
N LYS A 398 -0.20 23.58 1.43
CA LYS A 398 -0.06 23.53 2.90
C LYS A 398 1.07 22.59 3.30
N LEU A 399 0.79 21.29 3.33
CA LEU A 399 1.78 20.23 3.54
C LEU A 399 2.23 19.61 2.21
N ALA A 400 1.40 19.70 1.20
CA ALA A 400 1.63 19.19 -0.15
C ALA A 400 2.29 20.22 -1.07
N ASN A 401 3.23 19.79 -1.91
CA ASN A 401 4.09 20.64 -2.75
C ASN A 401 3.88 20.33 -4.24
N ALA A 402 3.13 21.17 -4.95
CA ALA A 402 2.74 20.94 -6.34
C ALA A 402 3.50 21.75 -7.39
N ASP A 403 4.47 22.55 -6.99
CA ASP A 403 5.16 23.52 -7.86
C ASP A 403 6.02 22.91 -8.99
N ALA A 404 6.33 21.60 -8.88
CA ALA A 404 7.15 20.89 -9.87
C ALA A 404 6.37 19.90 -10.73
N TYR A 405 5.04 19.85 -10.63
CA TYR A 405 4.18 18.97 -11.41
C TYR A 405 3.45 19.73 -12.52
N THR A 406 3.28 19.09 -13.67
CA THR A 406 2.74 19.71 -14.89
C THR A 406 1.45 19.07 -15.39
N SER A 407 1.04 17.94 -14.81
CA SER A 407 -0.20 17.24 -15.16
C SER A 407 -0.94 16.76 -13.91
N ASP A 408 -1.90 15.89 -14.04
CA ASP A 408 -2.90 15.45 -13.06
C ASP A 408 -2.45 15.51 -11.59
N THR A 409 -2.65 16.66 -10.95
CA THR A 409 -2.46 16.83 -9.50
C THR A 409 -3.80 16.94 -8.82
N LEU A 410 -3.97 16.26 -7.69
CA LEU A 410 -5.18 16.30 -6.89
C LEU A 410 -4.85 16.56 -5.43
N GLU A 411 -5.64 17.44 -4.84
CA GLU A 411 -5.66 17.62 -3.39
C GLU A 411 -6.30 16.44 -2.67
N GLY A 412 -6.08 16.34 -1.37
CA GLY A 412 -6.68 15.33 -0.51
C GLY A 412 -5.64 14.39 0.09
N THR A 413 -6.10 13.64 1.07
CA THR A 413 -5.32 12.64 1.80
C THR A 413 -5.85 11.24 1.52
N GLY A 414 -5.03 10.22 1.69
CA GLY A 414 -5.44 8.83 1.48
C GLY A 414 -4.30 7.92 1.09
N HIS A 415 -4.60 6.94 0.23
CA HIS A 415 -3.63 5.96 -0.23
C HIS A 415 -3.84 5.60 -1.70
N ILE A 416 -2.87 4.98 -2.32
CA ILE A 416 -2.99 4.39 -3.65
C ILE A 416 -3.34 2.91 -3.50
N ARG A 417 -4.38 2.47 -4.21
CA ARG A 417 -4.77 1.08 -4.35
C ARG A 417 -4.48 0.60 -5.75
N VAL A 418 -3.73 -0.50 -5.87
CA VAL A 418 -3.37 -1.09 -7.15
C VAL A 418 -3.96 -2.50 -7.24
N LYS A 419 -4.79 -2.73 -8.24
CA LYS A 419 -5.34 -4.04 -8.58
C LYS A 419 -4.65 -4.57 -9.81
N VAL A 420 -4.12 -5.77 -9.73
CA VAL A 420 -3.38 -6.43 -10.82
C VAL A 420 -4.08 -7.72 -11.19
N ASN A 421 -4.25 -7.95 -12.48
CA ASN A 421 -4.63 -9.25 -13.02
C ASN A 421 -3.88 -9.53 -14.34
N SER A 422 -4.12 -10.68 -14.95
CA SER A 422 -3.44 -11.07 -16.17
C SER A 422 -3.70 -10.16 -17.37
N ALA A 423 -4.77 -9.36 -17.38
CA ALA A 423 -5.16 -8.49 -18.48
C ALA A 423 -4.71 -7.04 -18.27
N CYS A 424 -4.73 -6.54 -17.03
CA CYS A 424 -4.48 -5.14 -16.73
C CYS A 424 -4.02 -4.86 -15.30
N VAL A 425 -3.57 -3.63 -15.11
CA VAL A 425 -3.38 -3.00 -13.80
C VAL A 425 -4.36 -1.84 -13.70
N LYS A 426 -5.09 -1.74 -12.58
CA LYS A 426 -5.91 -0.58 -12.25
C LYS A 426 -5.33 0.10 -11.02
N VAL A 427 -5.11 1.41 -11.13
CA VAL A 427 -4.62 2.26 -10.03
C VAL A 427 -5.72 3.23 -9.64
N ASP A 428 -6.04 3.27 -8.35
CA ASP A 428 -7.05 4.14 -7.76
C ASP A 428 -6.42 5.02 -6.68
N PHE A 429 -6.70 6.32 -6.68
CA PHE A 429 -6.52 7.17 -5.51
C PHE A 429 -7.74 7.02 -4.60
N VAL A 430 -7.56 6.51 -3.39
CA VAL A 430 -8.63 6.29 -2.41
C VAL A 430 -8.49 7.33 -1.31
N ARG A 431 -9.41 8.30 -1.27
CA ARG A 431 -9.39 9.38 -0.27
C ARG A 431 -9.82 8.90 1.12
N ALA A 432 -9.22 9.53 2.12
CA ALA A 432 -9.62 9.41 3.51
C ALA A 432 -10.15 10.76 4.02
N TYR A 433 -11.18 10.71 4.88
CA TYR A 433 -11.78 11.88 5.50
C TYR A 433 -12.04 11.59 6.98
N LEU A 434 -11.83 12.60 7.84
CA LEU A 434 -12.32 12.55 9.20
C LEU A 434 -13.85 12.51 9.23
N PRO A 435 -14.48 11.80 10.19
CA PRO A 435 -15.94 11.70 10.25
C PRO A 435 -16.65 13.07 10.28
N ALA A 436 -16.05 14.07 10.94
CA ALA A 436 -16.61 15.42 11.00
C ALA A 436 -16.67 16.10 9.62
N ASP A 437 -15.74 15.78 8.72
CA ASP A 437 -15.60 16.42 7.42
C ASP A 437 -16.47 15.79 6.33
N THR A 438 -17.24 14.75 6.71
CA THR A 438 -18.21 14.09 5.83
C THR A 438 -19.68 14.42 6.15
N LEU A 439 -19.92 15.22 7.20
CA LEU A 439 -21.27 15.50 7.71
C LEU A 439 -22.12 16.36 6.75
N ASP A 440 -21.49 17.16 5.92
CA ASP A 440 -22.17 18.01 4.93
C ASP A 440 -22.60 17.24 3.66
N GLY A 441 -22.23 15.96 3.55
CA GLY A 441 -22.56 15.07 2.43
C GLY A 441 -21.80 15.36 1.13
N LYS A 442 -20.84 16.32 1.13
CA LYS A 442 -20.05 16.63 -0.07
C LYS A 442 -18.93 15.62 -0.31
N HIS A 443 -18.40 15.06 0.76
CA HIS A 443 -17.33 14.09 0.72
C HIS A 443 -17.75 12.77 1.36
N LYS A 444 -17.18 11.69 0.83
CA LYS A 444 -17.40 10.35 1.36
C LYS A 444 -16.05 9.69 1.59
N ASN A 445 -15.84 9.18 2.82
CA ASN A 445 -14.65 8.38 3.08
C ASN A 445 -14.56 7.20 2.09
N ARG A 446 -13.37 6.93 1.57
CA ARG A 446 -13.07 5.95 0.51
C ARG A 446 -13.61 6.33 -0.89
N GLU A 447 -13.96 7.58 -1.15
CA GLU A 447 -14.20 8.01 -2.52
C GLU A 447 -12.94 7.88 -3.39
N VAL A 448 -13.14 7.64 -4.68
CA VAL A 448 -12.07 7.47 -5.67
C VAL A 448 -12.16 8.57 -6.70
N PRO A 449 -11.47 9.70 -6.49
CA PRO A 449 -11.56 10.85 -7.40
C PRO A 449 -10.80 10.62 -8.72
N PHE A 450 -9.82 9.70 -8.72
CA PHE A 450 -9.01 9.41 -9.89
C PHE A 450 -8.68 7.93 -10.00
N SER A 451 -8.72 7.43 -11.23
CA SER A 451 -8.31 6.08 -11.58
C SER A 451 -7.71 6.06 -12.98
N TYR A 452 -6.70 5.22 -13.17
CA TYR A 452 -6.22 4.88 -14.50
C TYR A 452 -5.93 3.38 -14.64
N THR A 453 -5.75 2.93 -15.89
CA THR A 453 -5.48 1.52 -16.20
C THR A 453 -4.31 1.39 -17.16
N ILE A 454 -3.54 0.31 -16.98
CA ILE A 454 -2.48 -0.12 -17.90
C ILE A 454 -2.88 -1.47 -18.46
N GLY A 455 -2.90 -1.59 -19.79
CA GLY A 455 -3.42 -2.78 -20.47
C GLY A 455 -4.93 -2.71 -20.70
N SER A 456 -5.51 -3.80 -21.12
CA SER A 456 -6.94 -3.87 -21.42
C SER A 456 -7.67 -4.53 -20.25
N CYS A 457 -8.09 -3.71 -19.30
CA CYS A 457 -9.08 -4.14 -18.31
C CYS A 457 -10.41 -4.39 -19.06
N THR A 458 -10.54 -5.52 -19.70
CA THR A 458 -11.85 -6.00 -20.05
C THR A 458 -12.60 -6.12 -18.73
N ILE A 459 -13.68 -5.39 -18.56
CA ILE A 459 -14.55 -5.52 -17.40
C ILE A 459 -15.22 -6.91 -17.51
N THR A 460 -14.48 -7.96 -17.17
CA THR A 460 -15.03 -9.26 -16.78
C THR A 460 -15.29 -9.24 -15.27
N ALA A 461 -15.57 -8.07 -14.73
CA ALA A 461 -15.94 -7.95 -13.34
C ALA A 461 -17.45 -8.04 -13.23
N ILE A 462 -17.92 -9.24 -12.99
CA ILE A 462 -18.93 -9.37 -11.95
C ILE A 462 -18.19 -9.09 -10.62
N GLN A 463 -17.89 -7.81 -10.34
CA GLN A 463 -17.73 -7.43 -8.94
C GLN A 463 -19.06 -7.80 -8.30
N ASN A 464 -19.00 -8.51 -7.16
CA ASN A 464 -20.14 -8.65 -6.28
C ASN A 464 -20.71 -7.24 -6.09
N ILE A 465 -21.78 -6.97 -6.79
CA ILE A 465 -22.61 -5.80 -6.55
C ILE A 465 -23.17 -6.14 -5.17
N ASP A 466 -22.69 -5.46 -4.14
CA ASP A 466 -23.34 -5.46 -2.84
C ASP A 466 -24.76 -4.95 -3.09
N ASN A 467 -25.70 -5.89 -3.10
CA ASN A 467 -27.10 -5.70 -3.48
C ASN A 467 -27.90 -4.85 -2.49
N ASN A 468 -27.25 -4.14 -1.57
CA ASN A 468 -27.95 -3.55 -0.42
C ASN A 468 -28.22 -2.04 -0.51
N GLN A 469 -27.83 -1.34 -1.58
CA GLN A 469 -28.18 0.09 -1.76
C GLN A 469 -28.93 0.45 -3.04
N ASP A 470 -28.99 -0.43 -4.05
CA ASP A 470 -29.61 -0.13 -5.35
C ASP A 470 -31.07 -0.59 -5.45
N ASP A 471 -31.54 -1.49 -4.58
CA ASP A 471 -32.91 -2.01 -4.58
C ASP A 471 -33.95 -0.92 -4.26
N ASP A 472 -33.51 0.24 -3.77
CA ASP A 472 -34.37 1.37 -3.49
C ASP A 472 -34.64 2.29 -4.71
N LEU A 473 -33.85 2.18 -5.80
CA LEU A 473 -33.99 3.11 -6.94
C LEU A 473 -34.72 2.52 -8.13
N PHE A 474 -34.66 1.22 -8.35
CA PHE A 474 -35.39 0.53 -9.41
C PHE A 474 -35.56 -0.96 -9.10
N THR A 475 -36.58 -1.55 -9.74
CA THR A 475 -36.90 -2.98 -9.62
C THR A 475 -36.85 -3.64 -11.01
N LEU A 476 -36.26 -4.85 -11.06
CA LEU A 476 -36.12 -5.66 -12.28
C LEU A 476 -36.80 -7.02 -12.08
N TYR A 477 -37.70 -7.38 -12.99
CA TYR A 477 -38.35 -8.70 -12.95
C TYR A 477 -38.94 -9.12 -14.31
N PRO A 478 -39.09 -10.42 -14.56
CA PRO A 478 -38.52 -11.51 -13.82
C PRO A 478 -37.01 -11.63 -14.05
N ASN A 479 -36.28 -12.21 -13.08
CA ASN A 479 -34.89 -12.65 -13.25
C ASN A 479 -34.70 -13.96 -12.48
N PRO A 480 -34.57 -15.12 -13.15
CA PRO A 480 -34.41 -15.32 -14.62
C PRO A 480 -35.58 -14.92 -15.47
N SER A 481 -35.31 -14.50 -16.72
CA SER A 481 -36.28 -14.02 -17.69
C SER A 481 -36.27 -14.89 -18.96
N LYS A 482 -37.43 -14.99 -19.64
CA LYS A 482 -37.60 -15.77 -20.89
C LYS A 482 -37.71 -14.90 -22.14
N SER A 483 -38.53 -13.88 -22.11
CA SER A 483 -38.84 -13.06 -23.30
C SER A 483 -38.74 -11.57 -23.07
N SER A 484 -38.94 -11.09 -21.85
CA SER A 484 -38.89 -9.68 -21.53
C SER A 484 -38.48 -9.41 -20.11
N ILE A 485 -37.89 -8.25 -19.85
CA ILE A 485 -37.48 -7.73 -18.53
C ILE A 485 -38.27 -6.47 -18.27
N ASN A 486 -38.97 -6.42 -17.15
CA ASN A 486 -39.62 -5.19 -16.67
C ASN A 486 -38.62 -4.40 -15.82
N ILE A 487 -38.56 -3.10 -16.08
CA ILE A 487 -37.67 -2.14 -15.44
C ILE A 487 -38.52 -1.03 -14.83
N ILE A 488 -38.66 -0.99 -13.54
CA ILE A 488 -39.45 0.04 -12.84
C ILE A 488 -38.51 0.93 -12.05
N ALA A 489 -38.30 2.15 -12.52
CA ALA A 489 -37.56 3.16 -11.78
C ALA A 489 -38.49 3.84 -10.75
N LYS A 490 -37.96 4.09 -9.53
CA LYS A 490 -38.67 4.77 -8.44
C LYS A 490 -39.06 6.17 -8.88
N ASN A 491 -40.27 6.61 -8.50
CA ASN A 491 -40.83 7.91 -8.84
C ASN A 491 -40.91 8.20 -10.36
N ASN A 492 -40.99 7.15 -11.18
CA ASN A 492 -41.03 7.27 -12.65
C ASN A 492 -39.87 8.08 -13.25
N MET A 493 -38.71 8.04 -12.64
CA MET A 493 -37.52 8.72 -13.18
C MET A 493 -37.19 8.21 -14.58
N PRO A 494 -36.84 9.10 -15.51
CA PRO A 494 -36.42 8.70 -16.84
C PRO A 494 -35.11 7.94 -16.77
N PHE A 495 -35.03 6.84 -17.51
CA PHE A 495 -33.86 6.00 -17.58
C PHE A 495 -33.57 5.53 -19.00
N GLU A 496 -32.36 5.07 -19.21
CA GLU A 496 -31.94 4.31 -20.36
C GLU A 496 -31.35 2.98 -19.91
N ALA A 497 -31.78 1.88 -20.51
CA ALA A 497 -31.30 0.54 -20.20
C ALA A 497 -30.62 -0.09 -21.42
N VAL A 498 -29.44 -0.64 -21.24
CA VAL A 498 -28.63 -1.33 -22.25
C VAL A 498 -28.32 -2.75 -21.74
N LEU A 499 -28.65 -3.76 -22.55
CA LEU A 499 -28.32 -5.15 -22.26
C LEU A 499 -27.01 -5.52 -22.97
N LEU A 500 -26.03 -6.01 -22.21
CA LEU A 500 -24.73 -6.43 -22.70
C LEU A 500 -24.60 -7.96 -22.58
N ASN A 501 -24.04 -8.60 -23.59
CA ASN A 501 -23.70 -10.03 -23.54
C ASN A 501 -22.38 -10.27 -22.76
N SER A 502 -21.95 -11.52 -22.67
CA SER A 502 -20.72 -11.93 -21.97
C SER A 502 -19.42 -11.34 -22.59
N SER A 503 -19.45 -10.89 -23.84
CA SER A 503 -18.33 -10.21 -24.49
C SER A 503 -18.38 -8.68 -24.32
N GLY A 504 -19.35 -8.14 -23.56
CA GLY A 504 -19.55 -6.69 -23.38
C GLY A 504 -20.22 -5.99 -24.56
N SER A 505 -20.67 -6.73 -25.57
CA SER A 505 -21.36 -6.16 -26.73
C SER A 505 -22.80 -5.87 -26.40
N MET A 506 -23.33 -4.71 -26.84
CA MET A 506 -24.73 -4.33 -26.69
C MET A 506 -25.62 -5.21 -27.57
N VAL A 507 -26.59 -5.87 -26.95
CA VAL A 507 -27.56 -6.76 -27.63
C VAL A 507 -29.00 -6.27 -27.59
N ALA A 508 -29.33 -5.37 -26.66
CA ALA A 508 -30.62 -4.70 -26.60
C ALA A 508 -30.51 -3.34 -25.90
N ARG A 509 -31.44 -2.42 -26.20
CA ARG A 509 -31.51 -1.09 -25.57
C ARG A 509 -32.97 -0.64 -25.47
N THR A 510 -33.33 -0.02 -24.35
CA THR A 510 -34.68 0.56 -24.17
C THR A 510 -34.62 1.75 -23.18
N SER A 511 -35.56 2.67 -23.37
CA SER A 511 -35.94 3.68 -22.36
C SER A 511 -37.36 3.46 -21.84
N ARG A 512 -37.99 2.33 -22.20
CA ARG A 512 -39.32 1.94 -21.74
C ARG A 512 -39.23 0.97 -20.58
N GLN A 513 -40.32 0.86 -19.82
CA GLN A 513 -40.39 -0.03 -18.65
C GLN A 513 -40.32 -1.53 -18.98
N CYS A 514 -40.31 -1.92 -20.27
CA CYS A 514 -40.17 -3.29 -20.72
C CYS A 514 -39.12 -3.38 -21.82
N MET A 515 -38.15 -4.32 -21.63
CA MET A 515 -37.15 -4.66 -22.64
C MET A 515 -37.46 -6.04 -23.22
N ASP A 516 -37.65 -6.12 -24.53
CA ASP A 516 -37.79 -7.40 -25.24
C ASP A 516 -36.41 -8.06 -25.36
N ILE A 517 -36.32 -9.32 -24.91
CA ILE A 517 -35.12 -10.18 -24.96
C ILE A 517 -35.41 -11.53 -25.62
N SER A 518 -36.54 -11.67 -26.29
CA SER A 518 -37.02 -12.92 -26.92
C SER A 518 -36.00 -13.50 -27.93
N ASN A 519 -35.23 -12.63 -28.58
CA ASN A 519 -34.21 -12.99 -29.58
C ASN A 519 -32.82 -13.27 -28.97
N GLN A 520 -32.67 -13.20 -27.65
CA GLN A 520 -31.37 -13.44 -27.00
C GLN A 520 -31.21 -14.92 -26.64
N SER A 521 -29.98 -15.44 -26.75
CA SER A 521 -29.67 -16.81 -26.35
C SER A 521 -29.73 -16.96 -24.82
N PRO A 522 -30.11 -18.17 -24.30
CA PRO A 522 -30.00 -18.42 -22.88
C PRO A 522 -28.55 -18.19 -22.37
N GLY A 523 -28.44 -17.53 -21.23
CA GLY A 523 -27.14 -17.20 -20.67
C GLY A 523 -27.17 -16.05 -19.67
N MET A 524 -26.01 -15.62 -19.28
CA MET A 524 -25.82 -14.48 -18.38
C MET A 524 -25.57 -13.22 -19.18
N TYR A 525 -26.26 -12.15 -18.81
CA TYR A 525 -26.18 -10.82 -19.38
C TYR A 525 -26.00 -9.78 -18.28
N ILE A 526 -25.53 -8.59 -18.64
CA ILE A 526 -25.47 -7.42 -17.77
C ILE A 526 -26.44 -6.38 -18.29
N LEU A 527 -27.40 -5.97 -17.47
CA LEU A 527 -28.27 -4.82 -17.74
C LEU A 527 -27.63 -3.58 -17.10
N GLN A 528 -27.22 -2.64 -17.93
CA GLN A 528 -26.72 -1.34 -17.52
C GLN A 528 -27.89 -0.33 -17.60
N LEU A 529 -28.18 0.32 -16.45
CA LEU A 529 -29.20 1.37 -16.35
C LEU A 529 -28.54 2.72 -16.14
N ASN A 530 -28.94 3.70 -16.91
CA ASN A 530 -28.53 5.08 -16.76
C ASN A 530 -29.73 5.88 -16.22
N ILE A 531 -29.65 6.42 -15.02
CA ILE A 531 -30.70 7.22 -14.36
C ILE A 531 -30.05 8.56 -13.94
N GLY A 532 -30.39 9.63 -14.65
CA GLY A 532 -29.79 10.95 -14.45
C GLY A 532 -28.30 10.97 -14.85
N LYS A 533 -27.40 11.14 -13.88
CA LYS A 533 -25.92 11.11 -14.09
C LYS A 533 -25.27 9.80 -13.59
N ASN A 534 -26.06 8.86 -13.10
CA ASN A 534 -25.55 7.63 -12.46
C ASN A 534 -25.78 6.41 -13.34
N TYR A 535 -24.81 5.47 -13.31
CA TYR A 535 -24.86 4.19 -14.00
C TYR A 535 -25.00 3.06 -12.99
N TYR A 536 -25.96 2.15 -13.24
CA TYR A 536 -26.22 0.97 -12.42
C TYR A 536 -26.13 -0.29 -13.27
N ASN A 537 -25.48 -1.33 -12.77
CA ASN A 537 -25.34 -2.60 -13.47
C ASN A 537 -26.01 -3.71 -12.67
N LYS A 538 -26.88 -4.50 -13.31
CA LYS A 538 -27.52 -5.68 -12.70
C LYS A 538 -27.33 -6.92 -13.56
N LYS A 539 -27.08 -8.05 -12.90
CA LYS A 539 -26.98 -9.35 -13.54
C LYS A 539 -28.36 -9.84 -13.95
N ILE A 540 -28.52 -10.24 -15.22
CA ILE A 540 -29.74 -10.84 -15.78
C ILE A 540 -29.41 -12.25 -16.25
N ILE A 541 -30.28 -13.18 -15.90
CA ILE A 541 -30.25 -14.57 -16.41
C ILE A 541 -31.37 -14.71 -17.42
N ILE A 542 -31.03 -15.03 -18.67
CA ILE A 542 -31.99 -15.41 -19.69
C ILE A 542 -32.10 -16.93 -19.72
N SER A 543 -33.29 -17.46 -19.52
CA SER A 543 -33.60 -18.90 -19.54
C SER A 543 -34.62 -19.20 -20.61
N ARG A 544 -34.63 -20.37 -21.17
CA ARG A 544 -35.69 -20.87 -22.08
C ARG A 544 -36.62 -21.82 -21.37
#